data_019ff922107bf9d0434e5ae00d698cff
#
_entry.id   019ff922107bf9d0434e5ae00d698cff
#
_cell.length_a   1.000
_cell.length_b   1.000
_cell.length_c   1.000
_cell.angle_alpha   90.00
_cell.angle_beta   90.00
_cell.angle_gamma   90.00
#
_symmetry.space_group_name_H-M   'P 1'
#
loop_
_entity.id
_entity.type
_entity.pdbx_description
1 polymer ?
#
loop_
_entity_poly.entity_id
_entity_poly.type
_entity_poly.pdbx_seq_one_letter_code
_entity_poly.pdbx_strand_id
1 'polypeptide(L)'
;MLNHRYAAWSEIALHGKDQLRQRVAFALSQLFVISDKSALDNSHLDIATYYDGLADYAFGNYRDLLEFVTLSPAMGVYLNMLGNEKPDEDNNIRPDENFAREVMQLFTIGLDELHLDGSLKIQDGQPIPTYDIDTVKAYAHVFTGWHFYGTTYNTWDNWWQNRNFRNQMVLVPEYHAQDVRKALLNGVVVEAGTDGERAMQMALDSLFEHPNVGPFVARHLIQRLVTSNPSPDYIARTAQVFNDNGAGERGDLGAVVKQILLDEEARQPLADQAPEFGKIKEPLIRGIQMIRAFGIYEPNTPKPQWYDYVFNQSPLSSPSVFNFFSDSFTPAGELNEMGLVAPELEIINDTYMVRNSNHAAWWSMWTPSTQEIDAGHERAMTIDFTPFISMLQNDPAELLDYLDLVLLSGGMNDTMREAILDYDQVAKEWLSDVERVKEMTFMVTGSPQFAVQR
;
A
#
# COMPACT_ATOMS: atom_id res chain seq x y z
N MET A 1 -11.93 -8.84 -17.34
CA MET A 1 -12.17 -8.54 -15.90
C MET A 1 -11.02 -7.79 -15.25
N LEU A 2 -9.75 -8.13 -15.50
CA LEU A 2 -8.58 -7.37 -14.99
C LEU A 2 -8.69 -5.87 -15.27
N ASN A 3 -8.93 -5.51 -16.51
CA ASN A 3 -9.08 -4.12 -16.93
C ASN A 3 -10.23 -3.38 -16.21
N HIS A 4 -11.30 -4.08 -15.84
CA HIS A 4 -12.40 -3.46 -15.06
C HIS A 4 -12.00 -3.20 -13.61
N ARG A 5 -11.19 -4.08 -12.99
CA ARG A 5 -10.66 -3.86 -11.64
C ARG A 5 -9.73 -2.64 -11.62
N TYR A 6 -8.82 -2.54 -12.56
CA TYR A 6 -7.93 -1.38 -12.68
C TYR A 6 -8.70 -0.08 -12.96
N ALA A 7 -9.72 -0.15 -13.83
CA ALA A 7 -10.58 1.00 -14.12
C ALA A 7 -11.35 1.45 -12.86
N ALA A 8 -11.92 0.52 -12.09
CA ALA A 8 -12.62 0.83 -10.86
C ALA A 8 -11.69 1.45 -9.81
N TRP A 9 -10.50 0.89 -9.62
CA TRP A 9 -9.50 1.44 -8.71
C TRP A 9 -9.07 2.86 -9.15
N SER A 10 -8.83 3.07 -10.45
CA SER A 10 -8.49 4.38 -11.01
C SER A 10 -9.60 5.40 -10.78
N GLU A 11 -10.86 5.01 -11.01
CA GLU A 11 -12.02 5.88 -10.79
C GLU A 11 -12.08 6.36 -9.34
N ILE A 12 -11.88 5.44 -8.40
CA ILE A 12 -11.84 5.76 -6.97
C ILE A 12 -10.65 6.65 -6.65
N ALA A 13 -9.45 6.31 -7.12
CA ALA A 13 -8.23 7.08 -6.87
C ALA A 13 -8.28 8.49 -7.47
N LEU A 14 -8.95 8.67 -8.62
CA LEU A 14 -9.08 9.97 -9.29
C LEU A 14 -10.23 10.82 -8.75
N HIS A 15 -11.41 10.22 -8.51
CA HIS A 15 -12.65 10.94 -8.28
C HIS A 15 -13.34 10.63 -6.95
N GLY A 16 -12.90 9.62 -6.19
CA GLY A 16 -13.46 9.27 -4.90
C GLY A 16 -13.42 10.47 -3.94
N LYS A 17 -14.49 10.67 -3.17
CA LYS A 17 -14.58 11.77 -2.20
C LYS A 17 -13.83 11.49 -0.90
N ASP A 18 -13.56 10.23 -0.61
CA ASP A 18 -12.93 9.70 0.59
C ASP A 18 -11.43 9.39 0.38
N GLN A 19 -10.70 10.29 -0.28
CA GLN A 19 -9.31 10.08 -0.72
C GLN A 19 -8.38 9.61 0.40
N LEU A 20 -8.52 10.12 1.61
CA LEU A 20 -7.70 9.67 2.74
C LEU A 20 -7.94 8.18 3.04
N ARG A 21 -9.20 7.75 3.07
CA ARG A 21 -9.55 6.33 3.26
C ARG A 21 -8.92 5.47 2.18
N GLN A 22 -9.03 5.87 0.91
CA GLN A 22 -8.48 5.13 -0.22
C GLN A 22 -6.94 5.08 -0.18
N ARG A 23 -6.31 6.16 0.25
CA ARG A 23 -4.85 6.18 0.41
C ARG A 23 -4.37 5.28 1.54
N VAL A 24 -5.11 5.24 2.66
CA VAL A 24 -4.84 4.30 3.77
C VAL A 24 -5.10 2.86 3.34
N ALA A 25 -6.22 2.58 2.64
CA ALA A 25 -6.51 1.24 2.10
C ALA A 25 -5.40 0.76 1.15
N PHE A 26 -4.87 1.65 0.32
CA PHE A 26 -3.73 1.33 -0.54
C PHE A 26 -2.46 1.01 0.26
N ALA A 27 -2.18 1.76 1.34
CA ALA A 27 -1.07 1.45 2.24
C ALA A 27 -1.27 0.09 2.95
N LEU A 28 -2.49 -0.20 3.43
CA LEU A 28 -2.83 -1.48 4.03
C LEU A 28 -2.74 -2.65 3.03
N SER A 29 -3.05 -2.43 1.74
CA SER A 29 -2.89 -3.46 0.71
C SER A 29 -1.44 -3.82 0.41
N GLN A 30 -0.50 -2.98 0.84
CA GLN A 30 0.94 -3.23 0.76
C GLN A 30 1.50 -3.90 2.03
N LEU A 31 0.72 -3.93 3.11
CA LEU A 31 0.99 -4.71 4.31
C LEU A 31 0.33 -6.09 4.21
N PHE A 32 -0.96 -6.12 3.94
CA PHE A 32 -1.78 -7.32 3.81
C PHE A 32 -1.87 -7.73 2.34
N VAL A 33 -0.76 -8.20 1.81
CA VAL A 33 -0.58 -8.43 0.38
C VAL A 33 -1.36 -9.65 -0.11
N ILE A 34 -2.16 -9.45 -1.16
CA ILE A 34 -2.59 -10.50 -2.09
C ILE A 34 -2.28 -10.05 -3.52
N SER A 35 -2.19 -10.98 -4.46
CA SER A 35 -1.82 -10.64 -5.83
C SER A 35 -2.52 -11.49 -6.88
N ASP A 36 -2.92 -10.89 -8.00
CA ASP A 36 -3.39 -11.60 -9.19
C ASP A 36 -2.25 -12.29 -9.97
N LYS A 37 -1.00 -12.13 -9.54
CA LYS A 37 0.15 -12.88 -10.06
C LYS A 37 0.31 -14.26 -9.37
N SER A 38 -0.81 -14.84 -8.91
CA SER A 38 -0.86 -16.07 -8.11
C SER A 38 -2.04 -16.96 -8.53
N ALA A 39 -2.46 -17.87 -7.66
CA ALA A 39 -3.69 -18.65 -7.81
C ALA A 39 -4.97 -17.79 -7.91
N LEU A 40 -4.88 -16.48 -7.70
CA LEU A 40 -5.95 -15.50 -7.84
C LEU A 40 -6.03 -14.86 -9.24
N ASP A 41 -5.28 -15.31 -10.23
CA ASP A 41 -5.13 -14.72 -11.57
C ASP A 41 -6.45 -14.46 -12.31
N ASN A 42 -7.48 -15.26 -12.04
CA ASN A 42 -8.83 -15.14 -12.60
C ASN A 42 -9.89 -14.66 -11.60
N SER A 43 -9.48 -14.25 -10.39
CA SER A 43 -10.35 -13.87 -9.27
C SER A 43 -10.47 -12.36 -9.07
N HIS A 44 -10.58 -11.60 -10.16
CA HIS A 44 -10.51 -10.13 -10.10
C HIS A 44 -11.60 -9.46 -9.26
N LEU A 45 -12.83 -10.02 -9.24
CA LEU A 45 -13.91 -9.51 -8.38
C LEU A 45 -13.62 -9.81 -6.90
N ASP A 46 -13.05 -10.98 -6.63
CA ASP A 46 -12.73 -11.43 -5.29
C ASP A 46 -11.59 -10.59 -4.68
N ILE A 47 -10.58 -10.27 -5.49
CA ILE A 47 -9.51 -9.33 -5.14
C ILE A 47 -10.08 -7.92 -4.88
N ALA A 48 -11.06 -7.47 -5.68
CA ALA A 48 -11.72 -6.20 -5.43
C ALA A 48 -12.51 -6.19 -4.12
N THR A 49 -13.26 -7.27 -3.83
CA THR A 49 -13.98 -7.44 -2.55
C THR A 49 -13.03 -7.40 -1.35
N TYR A 50 -11.85 -8.01 -1.48
CA TYR A 50 -10.82 -7.94 -0.45
C TYR A 50 -10.32 -6.50 -0.24
N TYR A 51 -10.07 -5.76 -1.32
CA TYR A 51 -9.64 -4.36 -1.22
C TYR A 51 -10.73 -3.45 -0.62
N ASP A 52 -11.99 -3.68 -0.97
CA ASP A 52 -13.13 -2.97 -0.35
C ASP A 52 -13.15 -3.17 1.17
N GLY A 53 -12.88 -4.41 1.63
CA GLY A 53 -12.75 -4.68 3.07
C GLY A 53 -11.58 -3.93 3.71
N LEU A 54 -10.41 -3.84 3.06
CA LEU A 54 -9.31 -3.00 3.58
C LEU A 54 -9.71 -1.52 3.69
N ALA A 55 -10.51 -1.02 2.73
CA ALA A 55 -11.04 0.34 2.79
C ALA A 55 -12.06 0.54 3.91
N ASP A 56 -12.91 -0.45 4.18
CA ASP A 56 -13.87 -0.41 5.28
C ASP A 56 -13.15 -0.33 6.64
N TYR A 57 -12.10 -1.11 6.83
CA TYR A 57 -11.29 -1.12 8.06
C TYR A 57 -10.19 -0.05 8.12
N ALA A 58 -10.03 0.80 7.12
CA ALA A 58 -8.94 1.78 7.05
C ALA A 58 -8.82 2.70 8.28
N PHE A 59 -9.93 2.95 8.98
CA PHE A 59 -10.01 3.72 10.23
C PHE A 59 -10.67 2.92 11.36
N GLY A 60 -10.75 1.61 11.22
CA GLY A 60 -11.28 0.68 12.22
C GLY A 60 -10.22 0.21 13.20
N ASN A 61 -10.51 -0.89 13.90
CA ASN A 61 -9.55 -1.51 14.80
C ASN A 61 -8.66 -2.53 14.05
N TYR A 62 -7.37 -2.48 14.30
CA TYR A 62 -6.38 -3.38 13.68
C TYR A 62 -6.64 -4.86 13.97
N ARG A 63 -7.18 -5.18 15.17
CA ARG A 63 -7.56 -6.56 15.52
C ARG A 63 -8.68 -7.09 14.63
N ASP A 64 -9.69 -6.26 14.37
CA ASP A 64 -10.81 -6.62 13.49
C ASP A 64 -10.36 -6.73 12.04
N LEU A 65 -9.47 -5.84 11.60
CA LEU A 65 -8.83 -5.92 10.29
C LEU A 65 -8.02 -7.22 10.15
N LEU A 66 -7.24 -7.60 11.15
CA LEU A 66 -6.46 -8.84 11.14
C LEU A 66 -7.37 -10.07 11.03
N GLU A 67 -8.51 -10.08 11.71
CA GLU A 67 -9.50 -11.14 11.60
C GLU A 67 -10.16 -11.18 10.21
N PHE A 68 -10.55 -10.01 9.68
CA PHE A 68 -11.06 -9.90 8.32
C PHE A 68 -10.08 -10.48 7.30
N VAL A 69 -8.81 -10.10 7.37
CA VAL A 69 -7.74 -10.58 6.47
C VAL A 69 -7.56 -12.10 6.61
N THR A 70 -7.49 -12.59 7.84
CA THR A 70 -7.30 -14.02 8.14
C THR A 70 -8.43 -14.87 7.58
N LEU A 71 -9.67 -14.43 7.75
CA LEU A 71 -10.85 -15.16 7.31
C LEU A 71 -11.27 -14.84 5.87
N SER A 72 -10.55 -13.95 5.17
CA SER A 72 -10.80 -13.71 3.75
C SER A 72 -10.43 -14.90 2.89
N PRO A 73 -11.36 -15.44 2.08
CA PRO A 73 -11.03 -16.53 1.15
C PRO A 73 -9.94 -16.16 0.13
N ALA A 74 -9.82 -14.88 -0.25
CA ALA A 74 -8.76 -14.43 -1.15
C ALA A 74 -7.38 -14.60 -0.49
N MET A 75 -7.23 -14.21 0.77
CA MET A 75 -6.01 -14.44 1.56
C MET A 75 -5.79 -15.94 1.80
N GLY A 76 -6.86 -16.68 2.13
CA GLY A 76 -6.80 -18.14 2.33
C GLY A 76 -6.28 -18.89 1.11
N VAL A 77 -6.69 -18.50 -0.10
CA VAL A 77 -6.14 -19.04 -1.37
C VAL A 77 -4.70 -18.58 -1.60
N TYR A 78 -4.41 -17.31 -1.32
CA TYR A 78 -3.10 -16.71 -1.61
C TYR A 78 -1.98 -17.32 -0.76
N LEU A 79 -2.23 -17.60 0.52
CA LEU A 79 -1.26 -18.13 1.48
C LEU A 79 -1.56 -19.55 1.96
N ASN A 80 -2.35 -20.33 1.20
CA ASN A 80 -2.62 -21.75 1.43
C ASN A 80 -3.32 -22.07 2.77
N MET A 81 -3.97 -21.11 3.41
CA MET A 81 -4.78 -21.39 4.60
C MET A 81 -6.08 -22.11 4.26
N LEU A 82 -6.68 -21.76 3.11
CA LEU A 82 -7.93 -22.37 2.65
C LEU A 82 -7.69 -23.84 2.30
N GLY A 83 -8.45 -24.75 2.93
CA GLY A 83 -8.30 -26.18 2.70
C GLY A 83 -7.10 -26.82 3.42
N ASN A 84 -6.44 -26.09 4.33
CA ASN A 84 -5.35 -26.63 5.15
C ASN A 84 -5.91 -27.62 6.17
N GLU A 85 -5.40 -28.86 6.17
CA GLU A 85 -5.91 -29.96 6.98
C GLU A 85 -5.07 -30.19 8.24
N LYS A 86 -5.72 -30.72 9.29
CA LYS A 86 -5.04 -31.25 10.47
C LYS A 86 -4.03 -32.35 10.11
N PRO A 87 -3.03 -32.62 10.98
CA PRO A 87 -2.07 -33.70 10.74
C PRO A 87 -2.79 -35.06 10.56
N ASP A 88 -2.37 -35.82 9.56
CA ASP A 88 -2.77 -37.20 9.32
C ASP A 88 -1.53 -38.00 8.88
N GLU A 89 -0.97 -38.82 9.79
CA GLU A 89 0.23 -39.61 9.53
C GLU A 89 -0.02 -40.74 8.53
N ASP A 90 -1.22 -41.31 8.51
CA ASP A 90 -1.59 -42.41 7.62
C ASP A 90 -1.61 -41.96 6.16
N ASN A 91 -2.04 -40.72 5.93
CA ASN A 91 -2.11 -40.09 4.60
C ASN A 91 -0.93 -39.14 4.33
N ASN A 92 0.05 -39.04 5.24
CA ASN A 92 1.21 -38.13 5.15
C ASN A 92 0.81 -36.67 4.96
N ILE A 93 -0.27 -36.24 5.61
CA ILE A 93 -0.75 -34.85 5.63
C ILE A 93 -0.08 -34.12 6.79
N ARG A 94 0.44 -32.93 6.49
CA ARG A 94 0.99 -31.99 7.48
C ARG A 94 0.37 -30.63 7.24
N PRO A 95 0.00 -29.88 8.31
CA PRO A 95 -0.48 -28.51 8.17
C PRO A 95 0.50 -27.64 7.38
N ASP A 96 -0.04 -26.88 6.44
CA ASP A 96 0.73 -25.85 5.74
C ASP A 96 1.06 -24.70 6.70
N GLU A 97 2.35 -24.30 6.74
CA GLU A 97 2.86 -23.27 7.65
C GLU A 97 2.85 -21.87 7.01
N ASN A 98 2.52 -21.74 5.71
CA ASN A 98 2.71 -20.50 4.97
C ASN A 98 1.96 -19.33 5.60
N PHE A 99 0.65 -19.44 5.78
CA PHE A 99 -0.13 -18.37 6.41
C PHE A 99 0.34 -18.09 7.86
N ALA A 100 0.65 -19.14 8.63
CA ALA A 100 1.13 -18.98 10.00
C ALA A 100 2.43 -18.16 10.07
N ARG A 101 3.33 -18.38 9.13
CA ARG A 101 4.60 -17.65 9.02
C ARG A 101 4.35 -16.20 8.63
N GLU A 102 3.53 -15.96 7.60
CA GLU A 102 3.34 -14.63 7.06
C GLU A 102 2.48 -13.73 7.97
N VAL A 103 1.52 -14.29 8.70
CA VAL A 103 0.75 -13.50 9.68
C VAL A 103 1.62 -12.98 10.82
N MET A 104 2.65 -13.74 11.23
CA MET A 104 3.64 -13.29 12.20
C MET A 104 4.66 -12.34 11.57
N GLN A 105 5.31 -12.75 10.48
CA GLN A 105 6.45 -12.06 9.90
C GLN A 105 6.07 -10.76 9.19
N LEU A 106 5.06 -10.82 8.30
CA LEU A 106 4.74 -9.70 7.40
C LEU A 106 3.57 -8.85 7.88
N PHE A 107 2.64 -9.43 8.67
CA PHE A 107 1.41 -8.73 9.01
C PHE A 107 1.40 -8.19 10.44
N THR A 108 2.20 -8.71 11.39
CA THR A 108 2.06 -8.32 12.78
C THR A 108 3.34 -7.99 13.53
N ILE A 109 4.26 -8.94 13.71
CA ILE A 109 5.34 -8.81 14.69
C ILE A 109 6.75 -8.71 14.09
N GLY A 110 6.93 -9.10 12.83
CA GLY A 110 8.25 -9.14 12.19
C GLY A 110 9.12 -10.29 12.70
N LEU A 111 10.38 -10.32 12.26
CA LEU A 111 11.32 -11.38 12.60
C LEU A 111 12.02 -11.16 13.94
N ASP A 112 12.25 -9.91 14.33
CA ASP A 112 13.05 -9.53 15.47
C ASP A 112 12.26 -8.67 16.46
N GLU A 113 12.55 -8.80 17.77
CA GLU A 113 11.93 -7.98 18.79
C GLU A 113 12.34 -6.51 18.67
N LEU A 114 11.35 -5.63 18.84
CA LEU A 114 11.49 -4.19 18.73
C LEU A 114 11.31 -3.48 20.07
N HIS A 115 12.05 -2.39 20.23
CA HIS A 115 11.68 -1.33 21.15
C HIS A 115 10.49 -0.52 20.58
N LEU A 116 9.87 0.30 21.41
CA LEU A 116 8.72 1.11 21.00
C LEU A 116 9.05 2.09 19.87
N ASP A 117 10.30 2.52 19.78
CA ASP A 117 10.83 3.39 18.73
C ASP A 117 11.20 2.65 17.43
N GLY A 118 10.88 1.37 17.35
CA GLY A 118 11.16 0.51 16.20
C GLY A 118 12.63 0.07 16.08
N SER A 119 13.50 0.39 17.02
CA SER A 119 14.87 -0.15 17.07
C SER A 119 14.87 -1.61 17.52
N LEU A 120 15.87 -2.38 17.05
CA LEU A 120 16.00 -3.79 17.37
C LEU A 120 16.40 -3.98 18.85
N LYS A 121 15.78 -4.94 19.52
CA LYS A 121 16.29 -5.45 20.80
C LYS A 121 17.45 -6.40 20.55
N ILE A 122 18.56 -6.16 21.23
CA ILE A 122 19.80 -6.92 21.07
C ILE A 122 20.10 -7.70 22.34
N GLN A 123 20.40 -8.99 22.18
CA GLN A 123 20.93 -9.84 23.23
C GLN A 123 22.19 -10.53 22.71
N ASP A 124 23.28 -10.50 23.50
CA ASP A 124 24.58 -11.09 23.14
C ASP A 124 25.12 -10.65 21.76
N GLY A 125 24.80 -9.40 21.35
CA GLY A 125 25.22 -8.81 20.07
C GLY A 125 24.40 -9.25 18.85
N GLN A 126 23.28 -9.96 19.04
CA GLN A 126 22.38 -10.40 17.98
C GLN A 126 20.95 -9.90 18.24
N PRO A 127 20.15 -9.62 17.18
CA PRO A 127 18.72 -9.38 17.34
C PRO A 127 18.03 -10.57 18.02
N ILE A 128 17.01 -10.27 18.84
CA ILE A 128 16.20 -11.29 19.51
C ILE A 128 15.08 -11.70 18.56
N PRO A 129 14.98 -12.98 18.14
CA PRO A 129 13.88 -13.41 17.27
C PRO A 129 12.54 -13.36 18.00
N THR A 130 11.49 -12.94 17.31
CA THR A 130 10.12 -12.85 17.85
C THR A 130 9.45 -14.21 18.06
N TYR A 131 9.80 -15.21 17.28
CA TYR A 131 9.25 -16.56 17.34
C TYR A 131 10.25 -17.61 16.84
N ASP A 132 9.95 -18.87 17.13
CA ASP A 132 10.70 -20.04 16.68
C ASP A 132 9.83 -20.94 15.79
N ILE A 133 10.42 -22.02 15.29
CA ILE A 133 9.72 -22.98 14.40
C ILE A 133 8.58 -23.71 15.10
N ASP A 134 8.65 -23.92 16.40
CA ASP A 134 7.59 -24.62 17.13
C ASP A 134 6.38 -23.69 17.33
N THR A 135 6.61 -22.39 17.48
CA THR A 135 5.57 -21.36 17.45
C THR A 135 4.88 -21.35 16.08
N VAL A 136 5.63 -21.38 14.97
CA VAL A 136 5.04 -21.46 13.60
C VAL A 136 4.13 -22.65 13.46
N LYS A 137 4.55 -23.85 13.88
CA LYS A 137 3.75 -25.07 13.84
C LYS A 137 2.47 -24.97 14.70
N ALA A 138 2.59 -24.35 15.89
CA ALA A 138 1.44 -24.15 16.76
C ALA A 138 0.36 -23.30 16.11
N TYR A 139 0.75 -22.17 15.46
CA TYR A 139 -0.17 -21.34 14.69
C TYR A 139 -0.70 -22.06 13.45
N ALA A 140 0.12 -22.82 12.73
CA ALA A 140 -0.34 -23.63 11.59
C ALA A 140 -1.45 -24.60 11.98
N HIS A 141 -1.38 -25.22 13.15
CA HIS A 141 -2.46 -26.06 13.67
C HIS A 141 -3.75 -25.28 13.96
N VAL A 142 -3.67 -24.01 14.40
CA VAL A 142 -4.86 -23.15 14.57
C VAL A 142 -5.53 -22.88 13.23
N PHE A 143 -4.77 -22.71 12.18
CA PHE A 143 -5.25 -22.33 10.84
C PHE A 143 -5.69 -23.53 9.98
N THR A 144 -5.82 -24.73 10.55
CA THR A 144 -6.40 -25.90 9.89
C THR A 144 -7.93 -25.91 9.94
N GLY A 145 -8.56 -26.56 8.96
CA GLY A 145 -10.02 -26.78 8.91
C GLY A 145 -10.83 -25.61 8.35
N TRP A 146 -10.21 -24.54 7.86
CA TRP A 146 -10.89 -23.37 7.30
C TRP A 146 -11.11 -23.49 5.80
N HIS A 147 -12.34 -23.20 5.34
CA HIS A 147 -12.71 -23.36 3.94
C HIS A 147 -13.76 -22.34 3.50
N PHE A 148 -14.10 -22.31 2.21
CA PHE A 148 -15.14 -21.46 1.66
C PHE A 148 -16.47 -21.60 2.42
N TYR A 149 -17.18 -20.49 2.59
CA TYR A 149 -18.52 -20.50 3.16
C TYR A 149 -19.44 -21.50 2.45
N GLY A 150 -20.09 -22.34 3.22
CA GLY A 150 -20.96 -23.41 2.74
C GLY A 150 -20.26 -24.75 2.50
N THR A 151 -18.94 -24.83 2.67
CA THR A 151 -18.23 -26.12 2.67
C THR A 151 -18.56 -26.91 3.93
N THR A 152 -18.71 -28.23 3.78
CA THR A 152 -18.98 -29.21 4.84
C THR A 152 -17.99 -30.35 4.72
N TYR A 153 -17.97 -31.27 5.70
CA TYR A 153 -17.17 -32.49 5.62
C TYR A 153 -17.35 -33.26 4.29
N ASN A 154 -18.58 -33.38 3.80
CA ASN A 154 -18.87 -34.11 2.57
C ASN A 154 -18.51 -33.39 1.27
N THR A 155 -18.21 -32.08 1.34
CA THR A 155 -17.87 -31.23 0.17
C THR A 155 -16.48 -30.66 0.23
N TRP A 156 -15.65 -31.07 1.19
CA TRP A 156 -14.31 -30.59 1.39
C TRP A 156 -13.46 -30.73 0.11
N ASP A 157 -13.39 -31.92 -0.47
CA ASP A 157 -12.61 -32.18 -1.69
C ASP A 157 -13.26 -31.61 -2.96
N ASN A 158 -14.49 -31.15 -2.88
CA ASN A 158 -15.26 -30.60 -4.01
C ASN A 158 -15.46 -29.08 -3.90
N TRP A 159 -14.49 -28.38 -3.34
CA TRP A 159 -14.52 -26.95 -3.01
C TRP A 159 -14.90 -26.04 -4.19
N TRP A 160 -14.62 -26.42 -5.45
CA TRP A 160 -15.02 -25.66 -6.65
C TRP A 160 -16.53 -25.48 -6.80
N GLN A 161 -17.34 -26.31 -6.15
CA GLN A 161 -18.81 -26.18 -6.13
C GLN A 161 -19.26 -25.07 -5.17
N ASN A 162 -18.45 -24.75 -4.17
CA ASN A 162 -18.73 -23.76 -3.11
C ASN A 162 -17.77 -22.56 -3.17
N ARG A 163 -17.16 -22.30 -4.34
CA ARG A 163 -16.21 -21.20 -4.48
C ARG A 163 -16.89 -19.85 -4.22
N ASN A 164 -16.81 -19.39 -2.97
CA ASN A 164 -17.44 -18.18 -2.48
C ASN A 164 -16.42 -17.25 -1.84
N PHE A 165 -16.10 -16.16 -2.51
CA PHE A 165 -15.16 -15.12 -2.04
C PHE A 165 -15.85 -13.91 -1.40
N ARG A 166 -17.18 -13.91 -1.30
CA ARG A 166 -17.94 -12.78 -0.72
C ARG A 166 -18.12 -12.92 0.79
N ASN A 167 -18.17 -14.15 1.27
CA ASN A 167 -18.31 -14.45 2.69
C ASN A 167 -16.97 -14.89 3.26
N GLN A 168 -16.75 -14.64 4.53
CA GLN A 168 -15.61 -15.17 5.26
C GLN A 168 -15.55 -16.69 5.21
N MET A 169 -14.36 -17.25 5.32
CA MET A 169 -14.15 -18.68 5.48
C MET A 169 -14.88 -19.19 6.73
N VAL A 170 -15.29 -20.45 6.70
CA VAL A 170 -15.93 -21.14 7.80
C VAL A 170 -15.08 -22.31 8.25
N LEU A 171 -15.21 -22.65 9.53
CA LEU A 171 -14.56 -23.82 10.09
C LEU A 171 -15.33 -25.09 9.69
N VAL A 172 -14.60 -26.12 9.27
CA VAL A 172 -15.07 -27.50 9.13
C VAL A 172 -14.35 -28.34 10.21
N PRO A 173 -14.99 -28.59 11.37
CA PRO A 173 -14.29 -29.07 12.57
C PRO A 173 -13.55 -30.38 12.38
N GLU A 174 -14.03 -31.23 11.48
CA GLU A 174 -13.44 -32.55 11.20
C GLU A 174 -12.01 -32.45 10.64
N TYR A 175 -11.69 -31.33 10.00
CA TYR A 175 -10.37 -31.06 9.43
C TYR A 175 -9.52 -30.13 10.30
N HIS A 176 -10.04 -29.68 11.44
CA HIS A 176 -9.29 -28.87 12.40
C HIS A 176 -8.46 -29.71 13.37
N ALA A 177 -7.25 -29.26 13.69
CA ALA A 177 -6.36 -29.90 14.66
C ALA A 177 -6.81 -29.65 16.12
N GLN A 178 -8.04 -30.07 16.47
CA GLN A 178 -8.64 -29.82 17.78
C GLN A 178 -7.94 -30.58 18.93
N ASP A 179 -7.43 -31.76 18.65
CA ASP A 179 -6.82 -32.63 19.65
C ASP A 179 -5.35 -32.27 19.98
N VAL A 180 -4.82 -31.23 19.35
CA VAL A 180 -3.44 -30.77 19.54
C VAL A 180 -3.40 -29.58 20.47
N ARG A 181 -2.58 -29.68 21.53
CA ARG A 181 -2.23 -28.54 22.39
C ARG A 181 -1.29 -27.60 21.63
N LYS A 182 -1.57 -26.30 21.63
CA LYS A 182 -0.85 -25.28 20.87
C LYS A 182 -0.30 -24.22 21.84
N ALA A 183 1.01 -24.09 21.93
CA ALA A 183 1.66 -23.03 22.68
C ALA A 183 1.88 -21.84 21.74
N LEU A 184 1.16 -20.74 21.99
CA LEU A 184 1.20 -19.52 21.20
C LEU A 184 2.09 -18.46 21.85
N LEU A 185 2.23 -17.31 21.20
CA LEU A 185 2.98 -16.16 21.70
C LEU A 185 2.39 -15.63 23.03
N ASN A 186 3.19 -14.84 23.73
CA ASN A 186 2.82 -14.20 25.02
C ASN A 186 2.36 -15.19 26.11
N GLY A 187 2.81 -16.44 26.04
CA GLY A 187 2.44 -17.48 27.01
C GLY A 187 0.99 -17.99 26.88
N VAL A 188 0.29 -17.63 25.81
CA VAL A 188 -1.07 -18.12 25.51
C VAL A 188 -1.01 -19.60 25.12
N VAL A 189 -1.90 -20.39 25.68
CA VAL A 189 -2.01 -21.84 25.40
C VAL A 189 -3.43 -22.16 24.97
N VAL A 190 -3.57 -22.76 23.79
CA VAL A 190 -4.80 -23.38 23.34
C VAL A 190 -4.75 -24.86 23.73
N GLU A 191 -5.55 -25.24 24.70
CA GLU A 191 -5.57 -26.63 25.19
C GLU A 191 -6.24 -27.55 24.16
N ALA A 192 -5.87 -28.84 24.16
CA ALA A 192 -6.50 -29.86 23.37
C ALA A 192 -8.03 -29.94 23.69
N GLY A 193 -8.86 -30.06 22.66
CA GLY A 193 -10.32 -30.03 22.78
C GLY A 193 -10.91 -28.62 22.68
N THR A 194 -10.09 -27.56 22.60
CA THR A 194 -10.62 -26.21 22.35
C THR A 194 -11.27 -26.13 20.97
N ASP A 195 -12.46 -25.53 20.91
CA ASP A 195 -13.15 -25.24 19.66
C ASP A 195 -12.30 -24.39 18.72
N GLY A 196 -12.34 -24.69 17.41
CA GLY A 196 -11.44 -24.08 16.44
C GLY A 196 -11.71 -22.59 16.20
N GLU A 197 -12.96 -22.11 16.30
CA GLU A 197 -13.26 -20.68 16.25
C GLU A 197 -12.66 -19.96 17.46
N ARG A 198 -12.80 -20.57 18.66
CA ARG A 198 -12.17 -20.04 19.88
C ARG A 198 -10.64 -20.07 19.79
N ALA A 199 -10.06 -21.14 19.24
CA ALA A 199 -8.61 -21.23 19.00
C ALA A 199 -8.11 -20.11 18.08
N MET A 200 -8.86 -19.79 17.02
CA MET A 200 -8.58 -18.67 16.11
C MET A 200 -8.58 -17.33 16.85
N GLN A 201 -9.62 -17.04 17.65
CA GLN A 201 -9.68 -15.79 18.43
C GLN A 201 -8.47 -15.66 19.36
N MET A 202 -8.13 -16.73 20.10
CA MET A 202 -6.99 -16.74 20.99
C MET A 202 -5.67 -16.50 20.24
N ALA A 203 -5.51 -17.04 19.04
CA ALA A 203 -4.33 -16.85 18.22
C ALA A 203 -4.21 -15.41 17.73
N LEU A 204 -5.29 -14.84 17.19
CA LEU A 204 -5.29 -13.44 16.72
C LEU A 204 -5.11 -12.46 17.88
N ASP A 205 -5.70 -12.72 19.04
CA ASP A 205 -5.50 -11.92 20.26
C ASP A 205 -4.04 -11.97 20.71
N SER A 206 -3.42 -13.17 20.71
CA SER A 206 -2.01 -13.31 21.12
C SER A 206 -1.03 -12.61 20.16
N LEU A 207 -1.35 -12.54 18.86
CA LEU A 207 -0.60 -11.74 17.90
C LEU A 207 -0.81 -10.24 18.16
N PHE A 208 -2.07 -9.81 18.22
CA PHE A 208 -2.42 -8.41 18.39
C PHE A 208 -1.85 -7.79 19.67
N GLU A 209 -1.84 -8.53 20.78
CA GLU A 209 -1.29 -8.08 22.06
C GLU A 209 0.24 -8.08 22.13
N HIS A 210 0.91 -8.62 21.11
CA HIS A 210 2.38 -8.63 21.11
C HIS A 210 2.95 -7.21 21.07
N PRO A 211 3.99 -6.88 21.88
CA PRO A 211 4.54 -5.53 21.97
C PRO A 211 5.05 -4.97 20.64
N ASN A 212 5.49 -5.82 19.73
CA ASN A 212 6.03 -5.42 18.43
C ASN A 212 4.99 -4.84 17.47
N VAL A 213 3.70 -5.16 17.61
CA VAL A 213 2.67 -4.76 16.61
C VAL A 213 2.58 -3.24 16.49
N GLY A 214 2.62 -2.54 17.63
CA GLY A 214 2.58 -1.06 17.62
C GLY A 214 3.71 -0.44 16.78
N PRO A 215 4.99 -0.64 17.11
CA PRO A 215 6.09 -0.07 16.33
C PRO A 215 6.19 -0.62 14.89
N PHE A 216 5.84 -1.88 14.66
CA PHE A 216 5.81 -2.50 13.33
C PHE A 216 4.82 -1.81 12.40
N VAL A 217 3.55 -1.69 12.83
CA VAL A 217 2.49 -1.03 12.06
C VAL A 217 2.75 0.47 11.90
N ALA A 218 3.24 1.12 12.97
CA ALA A 218 3.59 2.54 12.93
C ALA A 218 4.63 2.83 11.85
N ARG A 219 5.76 2.10 11.86
CA ARG A 219 6.81 2.26 10.85
C ARG A 219 6.27 2.05 9.44
N HIS A 220 5.55 0.94 9.21
CA HIS A 220 5.00 0.64 7.89
C HIS A 220 4.10 1.76 7.37
N LEU A 221 3.13 2.22 8.18
CA LEU A 221 2.20 3.26 7.74
C LEU A 221 2.88 4.63 7.56
N ILE A 222 3.86 4.99 8.40
CA ILE A 222 4.63 6.23 8.20
C ILE A 222 5.38 6.17 6.86
N GLN A 223 6.05 5.04 6.56
CA GLN A 223 6.79 4.87 5.31
C GLN A 223 5.90 4.91 4.09
N ARG A 224 4.67 4.43 4.17
CA ARG A 224 3.73 4.50 3.04
C ARG A 224 3.08 5.86 2.89
N LEU A 225 2.87 6.61 3.96
CA LEU A 225 2.07 7.84 3.95
C LEU A 225 2.92 9.12 3.95
N VAL A 226 4.08 9.15 4.61
CA VAL A 226 4.81 10.39 4.91
C VAL A 226 6.28 10.34 4.48
N THR A 227 7.14 9.54 5.12
CA THR A 227 8.59 9.56 4.92
C THR A 227 9.20 8.16 4.95
N SER A 228 10.21 7.91 4.12
CA SER A 228 10.92 6.62 4.09
C SER A 228 11.76 6.38 5.35
N ASN A 229 12.26 7.44 5.98
CA ASN A 229 13.17 7.39 7.13
C ASN A 229 12.60 8.14 8.33
N PRO A 230 11.53 7.63 8.97
CA PRO A 230 11.00 8.26 10.18
C PRO A 230 12.00 8.22 11.32
N SER A 231 12.05 9.27 12.13
CA SER A 231 12.85 9.25 13.34
C SER A 231 12.35 8.17 14.33
N PRO A 232 13.24 7.65 15.22
CA PRO A 232 12.80 6.76 16.29
C PRO A 232 11.69 7.36 17.16
N ASP A 233 11.76 8.67 17.43
CA ASP A 233 10.74 9.37 18.23
C ASP A 233 9.39 9.44 17.51
N TYR A 234 9.37 9.62 16.20
CA TYR A 234 8.13 9.60 15.42
C TYR A 234 7.45 8.22 15.45
N ILE A 235 8.25 7.15 15.29
CA ILE A 235 7.76 5.78 15.42
C ILE A 235 7.21 5.56 16.84
N ALA A 236 7.94 5.96 17.89
CA ALA A 236 7.53 5.78 19.28
C ALA A 236 6.21 6.50 19.58
N ARG A 237 6.04 7.76 19.18
CA ARG A 237 4.79 8.51 19.39
C ARG A 237 3.61 7.83 18.69
N THR A 238 3.82 7.37 17.47
CA THR A 238 2.77 6.66 16.69
C THR A 238 2.43 5.31 17.30
N ALA A 239 3.45 4.54 17.73
CA ALA A 239 3.27 3.24 18.40
C ALA A 239 2.56 3.39 19.76
N GLN A 240 2.81 4.48 20.51
CA GLN A 240 2.06 4.79 21.74
C GLN A 240 0.57 4.95 21.45
N VAL A 241 0.20 5.69 20.39
CA VAL A 241 -1.20 5.86 19.99
C VAL A 241 -1.82 4.55 19.50
N PHE A 242 -1.05 3.68 18.83
CA PHE A 242 -1.51 2.33 18.51
C PHE A 242 -1.78 1.51 19.77
N ASN A 243 -0.95 1.62 20.80
CA ASN A 243 -1.10 0.89 22.04
C ASN A 243 -2.25 1.41 22.91
N ASP A 244 -2.54 2.71 22.85
CA ASP A 244 -3.65 3.38 23.53
C ASP A 244 -3.97 4.69 22.81
N ASN A 245 -5.16 4.80 22.26
CA ASN A 245 -5.64 5.99 21.54
C ASN A 245 -6.00 7.18 22.47
N GLY A 246 -5.73 7.06 23.78
CA GLY A 246 -6.11 8.03 24.81
C GLY A 246 -7.47 7.77 25.45
N ALA A 247 -8.22 6.77 24.95
CA ALA A 247 -9.49 6.29 25.50
C ALA A 247 -9.39 4.84 26.05
N GLY A 248 -8.18 4.27 26.12
CA GLY A 248 -7.94 2.91 26.57
C GLY A 248 -8.16 1.85 25.47
N GLU A 249 -8.18 2.24 24.22
CA GLU A 249 -8.35 1.33 23.10
C GLU A 249 -7.02 1.15 22.35
N ARG A 250 -6.60 -0.12 22.16
CA ARG A 250 -5.47 -0.54 21.36
C ARG A 250 -5.91 -0.80 19.92
N GLY A 251 -5.07 -0.39 18.95
CA GLY A 251 -5.24 -0.72 17.53
C GLY A 251 -6.22 0.16 16.78
N ASP A 252 -6.62 1.33 17.30
CA ASP A 252 -7.43 2.32 16.61
C ASP A 252 -6.64 2.94 15.44
N LEU A 253 -6.88 2.42 14.22
CA LEU A 253 -6.19 2.90 13.01
C LEU A 253 -6.57 4.35 12.67
N GLY A 254 -7.77 4.80 13.02
CA GLY A 254 -8.16 6.20 12.82
C GLY A 254 -7.30 7.14 13.64
N ALA A 255 -7.06 6.81 14.92
CA ALA A 255 -6.17 7.55 15.81
C ALA A 255 -4.71 7.48 15.33
N VAL A 256 -4.25 6.30 14.89
CA VAL A 256 -2.89 6.10 14.35
C VAL A 256 -2.66 6.95 13.10
N VAL A 257 -3.56 6.91 12.11
CA VAL A 257 -3.46 7.72 10.89
C VAL A 257 -3.48 9.22 11.21
N LYS A 258 -4.34 9.63 12.15
CA LYS A 258 -4.38 11.02 12.62
C LYS A 258 -3.05 11.43 13.25
N GLN A 259 -2.47 10.59 14.11
CA GLN A 259 -1.15 10.83 14.72
C GLN A 259 -0.09 10.98 13.63
N ILE A 260 -0.02 10.04 12.66
CA ILE A 260 0.95 10.08 11.57
C ILE A 260 0.86 11.41 10.79
N LEU A 261 -0.31 11.83 10.39
CA LEU A 261 -0.47 13.00 9.52
C LEU A 261 -0.38 14.34 10.25
N LEU A 262 -0.58 14.36 11.56
CA LEU A 262 -0.54 15.58 12.37
C LEU A 262 0.69 15.67 13.28
N ASP A 263 1.58 14.68 13.22
CA ASP A 263 2.83 14.68 13.98
C ASP A 263 3.68 15.92 13.62
N GLU A 264 4.40 16.44 14.60
CA GLU A 264 5.27 17.60 14.40
C GLU A 264 6.30 17.38 13.31
N GLU A 265 6.86 16.15 13.21
CA GLU A 265 7.86 15.81 12.18
C GLU A 265 7.23 15.83 10.78
N ALA A 266 5.98 15.35 10.62
CA ALA A 266 5.25 15.37 9.36
C ALA A 266 4.78 16.78 8.94
N ARG A 267 4.73 17.72 9.87
CA ARG A 267 4.16 19.07 9.69
C ARG A 267 5.18 20.19 9.72
N GLN A 268 6.46 19.85 9.85
CA GLN A 268 7.52 20.85 9.80
C GLN A 268 7.51 21.59 8.45
N PRO A 269 7.74 22.93 8.46
CA PRO A 269 7.98 23.66 7.22
C PRO A 269 9.15 23.05 6.43
N LEU A 270 9.08 23.08 5.10
CA LEU A 270 10.13 22.51 4.23
C LEU A 270 11.55 23.03 4.56
N ALA A 271 11.67 24.30 4.97
CA ALA A 271 12.94 24.91 5.34
C ALA A 271 13.55 24.31 6.63
N ASP A 272 12.73 23.74 7.49
CA ASP A 272 13.13 23.21 8.80
C ASP A 272 13.24 21.68 8.79
N GLN A 273 12.83 21.02 7.69
CA GLN A 273 12.91 19.56 7.56
C GLN A 273 14.37 19.11 7.42
N ALA A 274 14.67 17.98 8.04
CA ALA A 274 15.95 17.30 7.81
C ALA A 274 16.13 16.96 6.32
N PRO A 275 17.35 17.02 5.78
CA PRO A 275 17.59 16.72 4.36
C PRO A 275 17.11 15.35 3.92
N GLU A 276 17.16 14.36 4.82
CA GLU A 276 16.72 12.97 4.63
C GLU A 276 15.23 12.77 4.79
N PHE A 277 14.46 13.77 5.24
CA PHE A 277 13.02 13.67 5.39
C PHE A 277 12.31 13.64 4.03
N GLY A 278 11.27 12.81 3.95
CA GLY A 278 10.47 12.60 2.76
C GLY A 278 10.63 11.20 2.19
N LYS A 279 10.03 11.01 1.03
CA LYS A 279 10.06 9.72 0.32
C LYS A 279 10.01 9.91 -1.18
N ILE A 280 10.48 8.92 -1.91
CA ILE A 280 10.20 8.83 -3.35
C ILE A 280 8.71 8.50 -3.50
N LYS A 281 7.99 9.26 -4.31
CA LYS A 281 6.59 8.94 -4.62
C LYS A 281 6.53 7.62 -5.40
N GLU A 282 5.70 6.71 -4.94
CA GLU A 282 5.40 5.50 -5.70
C GLU A 282 4.99 5.87 -7.13
N PRO A 283 5.53 5.21 -8.18
CA PRO A 283 5.25 5.58 -9.56
C PRO A 283 3.77 5.66 -9.91
N LEU A 284 2.98 4.70 -9.39
CA LEU A 284 1.52 4.69 -9.57
C LEU A 284 0.85 5.91 -8.93
N ILE A 285 1.21 6.24 -7.69
CA ILE A 285 0.65 7.39 -6.96
C ILE A 285 1.07 8.70 -7.62
N ARG A 286 2.31 8.79 -8.10
CA ARG A 286 2.81 9.95 -8.86
C ARG A 286 2.01 10.17 -10.14
N GLY A 287 1.71 9.09 -10.88
CA GLY A 287 0.86 9.17 -12.08
C GLY A 287 -0.58 9.64 -11.76
N ILE A 288 -1.18 9.12 -10.69
CA ILE A 288 -2.51 9.54 -10.23
C ILE A 288 -2.51 11.02 -9.80
N GLN A 289 -1.49 11.47 -9.07
CA GLN A 289 -1.37 12.88 -8.65
C GLN A 289 -1.34 13.81 -9.87
N MET A 290 -0.56 13.47 -10.89
CA MET A 290 -0.46 14.25 -12.11
C MET A 290 -1.82 14.38 -12.81
N ILE A 291 -2.54 13.26 -12.95
CA ILE A 291 -3.87 13.26 -13.58
C ILE A 291 -4.86 14.12 -12.76
N ARG A 292 -4.85 14.00 -11.44
CA ARG A 292 -5.73 14.77 -10.55
C ARG A 292 -5.48 16.28 -10.61
N ALA A 293 -4.22 16.70 -10.75
CA ALA A 293 -3.84 18.11 -10.79
C ALA A 293 -4.46 18.87 -11.98
N PHE A 294 -4.73 18.18 -13.07
CA PHE A 294 -5.26 18.77 -14.30
C PHE A 294 -6.76 18.53 -14.54
N GLY A 295 -7.43 17.78 -13.67
CA GLY A 295 -8.88 17.57 -13.80
C GLY A 295 -9.28 16.94 -15.12
N ILE A 296 -8.63 15.85 -15.51
CA ILE A 296 -8.84 15.19 -16.81
C ILE A 296 -10.29 14.78 -16.99
N TYR A 297 -10.87 15.20 -18.11
CA TYR A 297 -12.20 14.81 -18.55
C TYR A 297 -12.14 13.57 -19.45
N GLU A 298 -12.89 12.53 -19.08
CA GLU A 298 -13.04 11.29 -19.84
C GLU A 298 -14.50 10.91 -19.98
N PRO A 299 -15.11 11.10 -21.15
CA PRO A 299 -16.54 10.85 -21.28
C PRO A 299 -16.92 9.39 -21.47
N ASN A 300 -16.21 8.38 -21.40
CA ASN A 300 -16.65 6.95 -21.53
C ASN A 300 -15.53 5.94 -21.79
N THR A 301 -14.28 6.19 -21.41
CA THR A 301 -13.19 5.25 -21.64
C THR A 301 -12.78 4.52 -20.38
N PRO A 302 -12.46 3.22 -20.46
CA PRO A 302 -11.77 2.54 -19.38
C PRO A 302 -10.45 3.24 -19.09
N LYS A 303 -10.20 3.52 -17.82
CA LYS A 303 -9.01 4.20 -17.34
C LYS A 303 -7.69 3.49 -17.70
N PRO A 304 -6.53 4.14 -17.58
CA PRO A 304 -5.26 3.59 -18.04
C PRO A 304 -5.01 2.18 -17.53
N GLN A 305 -4.69 1.28 -18.44
CA GLN A 305 -4.50 -0.14 -18.17
C GLN A 305 -3.03 -0.56 -18.27
N TRP A 306 -2.14 0.42 -18.44
CA TRP A 306 -0.72 0.21 -18.72
C TRP A 306 0.15 0.30 -17.47
N TYR A 307 -0.44 0.11 -16.27
CA TYR A 307 0.22 0.31 -14.99
C TYR A 307 1.53 -0.49 -14.87
N ASP A 308 1.50 -1.80 -15.12
CA ASP A 308 2.71 -2.63 -15.06
C ASP A 308 3.78 -2.16 -16.06
N TYR A 309 3.35 -1.79 -17.29
CA TYR A 309 4.27 -1.36 -18.32
C TYR A 309 4.92 -0.01 -18.02
N VAL A 310 4.14 0.94 -17.48
CA VAL A 310 4.60 2.32 -17.23
C VAL A 310 5.28 2.44 -15.88
N PHE A 311 4.66 1.87 -14.83
CA PHE A 311 5.03 2.15 -13.45
C PHE A 311 5.74 1.01 -12.73
N ASN A 312 5.79 -0.19 -13.32
CA ASN A 312 6.21 -1.41 -12.61
C ASN A 312 5.40 -1.67 -11.34
N GLN A 313 4.18 -1.13 -11.27
CA GLN A 313 3.32 -1.18 -10.11
C GLN A 313 1.86 -1.13 -10.55
N SER A 314 1.05 -2.09 -10.11
CA SER A 314 -0.40 -2.13 -10.36
C SER A 314 -1.15 -2.51 -9.09
N PRO A 315 -2.35 -1.97 -8.84
CA PRO A 315 -3.09 -2.29 -7.63
C PRO A 315 -3.32 -3.79 -7.47
N LEU A 316 -2.89 -4.38 -6.34
CA LEU A 316 -3.06 -5.80 -6.01
C LEU A 316 -2.47 -6.77 -7.06
N SER A 317 -1.30 -6.42 -7.60
CA SER A 317 -0.57 -7.21 -8.60
C SER A 317 0.93 -7.25 -8.32
N SER A 318 1.29 -7.31 -7.04
CA SER A 318 2.69 -7.42 -6.62
C SER A 318 3.30 -8.75 -7.09
N PRO A 319 4.62 -8.79 -7.34
CA PRO A 319 5.31 -9.99 -7.80
C PRO A 319 5.34 -11.12 -6.77
N SER A 320 5.25 -10.79 -5.47
CA SER A 320 5.28 -11.75 -4.37
C SER A 320 4.56 -11.21 -3.13
N VAL A 321 4.51 -11.99 -2.05
CA VAL A 321 3.98 -11.60 -0.74
C VAL A 321 4.81 -10.47 -0.09
N PHE A 322 6.04 -10.27 -0.52
CA PHE A 322 6.90 -9.15 -0.08
C PHE A 322 6.58 -7.81 -0.73
N ASN A 323 5.39 -7.67 -1.34
CA ASN A 323 4.94 -6.48 -2.03
C ASN A 323 5.76 -6.19 -3.31
N PHE A 324 5.71 -4.94 -3.77
CA PHE A 324 6.47 -4.43 -4.93
C PHE A 324 7.93 -4.12 -4.57
N PHE A 325 8.17 -3.72 -3.33
CA PHE A 325 9.47 -3.31 -2.80
C PHE A 325 9.55 -3.53 -1.29
N SER A 326 10.75 -3.82 -0.81
CA SER A 326 11.03 -4.01 0.61
C SER A 326 11.06 -2.67 1.35
N ASP A 327 10.50 -2.61 2.55
CA ASP A 327 10.53 -1.44 3.44
C ASP A 327 11.95 -1.00 3.83
N SER A 328 12.91 -1.92 3.73
CA SER A 328 14.31 -1.70 4.04
C SER A 328 15.21 -1.58 2.82
N PHE A 329 14.66 -1.50 1.61
CA PHE A 329 15.48 -1.39 0.41
C PHE A 329 16.33 -0.12 0.41
N THR A 330 17.62 -0.29 0.13
CA THR A 330 18.59 0.78 0.00
C THR A 330 19.37 0.60 -1.30
N PRO A 331 19.34 1.56 -2.23
CA PRO A 331 20.16 1.49 -3.43
C PRO A 331 21.64 1.64 -3.08
N ALA A 332 22.53 1.02 -3.86
CA ALA A 332 23.96 1.19 -3.71
C ALA A 332 24.38 2.66 -3.91
N GLY A 333 25.34 3.15 -3.13
CA GLY A 333 25.87 4.52 -3.19
C GLY A 333 25.57 5.33 -1.95
N GLU A 334 25.41 6.64 -2.10
CA GLU A 334 25.34 7.62 -1.02
C GLU A 334 24.26 7.29 0.03
N LEU A 335 23.05 6.91 -0.39
CA LEU A 335 21.97 6.55 0.55
C LEU A 335 22.37 5.38 1.44
N ASN A 336 23.02 4.35 0.88
CA ASN A 336 23.50 3.22 1.65
C ASN A 336 24.63 3.62 2.62
N GLU A 337 25.53 4.49 2.20
CA GLU A 337 26.60 5.01 3.05
C GLU A 337 26.05 5.84 4.22
N MET A 338 24.94 6.53 4.01
CA MET A 338 24.21 7.28 5.04
C MET A 338 23.30 6.41 5.92
N GLY A 339 23.12 5.12 5.59
CA GLY A 339 22.20 4.23 6.30
C GLY A 339 20.72 4.55 6.07
N LEU A 340 20.39 5.21 4.94
CA LEU A 340 19.03 5.59 4.59
C LEU A 340 18.38 4.57 3.66
N VAL A 341 17.07 4.34 3.86
CA VAL A 341 16.26 3.52 2.96
C VAL A 341 15.52 4.36 1.94
N ALA A 342 15.30 3.79 0.76
CA ALA A 342 14.49 4.37 -0.30
C ALA A 342 13.69 3.26 -1.01
N PRO A 343 12.65 2.71 -0.34
CA PRO A 343 11.92 1.53 -0.77
C PRO A 343 11.46 1.56 -2.22
N GLU A 344 10.89 2.66 -2.67
CA GLU A 344 10.31 2.82 -4.00
C GLU A 344 11.34 2.74 -5.14
N LEU A 345 12.63 2.97 -4.85
CA LEU A 345 13.70 2.86 -5.85
C LEU A 345 13.94 1.41 -6.28
N GLU A 346 13.49 0.41 -5.52
CA GLU A 346 13.58 -0.99 -5.92
C GLU A 346 12.82 -1.29 -7.22
N ILE A 347 11.72 -0.59 -7.47
CA ILE A 347 10.91 -0.72 -8.69
C ILE A 347 11.19 0.35 -9.74
N ILE A 348 11.95 1.40 -9.39
CA ILE A 348 12.32 2.50 -10.31
C ILE A 348 13.74 2.25 -10.83
N ASN A 349 13.92 1.15 -11.56
CA ASN A 349 15.18 0.88 -12.28
C ASN A 349 15.30 1.77 -13.54
N ASP A 350 16.43 1.72 -14.23
CA ASP A 350 16.73 2.54 -15.42
C ASP A 350 15.62 2.50 -16.47
N THR A 351 15.05 1.32 -16.73
CA THR A 351 13.98 1.16 -17.71
C THR A 351 12.71 1.92 -17.26
N TYR A 352 12.33 1.79 -16.00
CA TYR A 352 11.13 2.42 -15.49
C TYR A 352 11.33 3.91 -15.19
N MET A 353 12.54 4.36 -14.90
CA MET A 353 12.87 5.79 -14.85
C MET A 353 12.56 6.45 -16.20
N VAL A 354 13.03 5.86 -17.31
CA VAL A 354 12.75 6.37 -18.67
C VAL A 354 11.26 6.28 -19.02
N ARG A 355 10.59 5.16 -18.69
CA ARG A 355 9.15 5.00 -18.95
C ARG A 355 8.31 6.00 -18.18
N ASN A 356 8.63 6.25 -16.92
CA ASN A 356 7.95 7.26 -16.10
C ASN A 356 8.13 8.68 -16.66
N SER A 357 9.35 9.02 -17.10
CA SER A 357 9.62 10.32 -17.73
C SER A 357 8.88 10.47 -19.06
N ASN A 358 8.88 9.43 -19.89
CA ASN A 358 8.11 9.43 -21.14
C ASN A 358 6.60 9.54 -20.89
N HIS A 359 6.10 8.93 -19.82
CA HIS A 359 4.69 9.03 -19.43
C HIS A 359 4.35 10.45 -18.97
N ALA A 360 5.22 11.10 -18.20
CA ALA A 360 5.05 12.50 -17.84
C ALA A 360 5.01 13.40 -19.08
N ALA A 361 5.92 13.17 -20.04
CA ALA A 361 5.92 13.88 -21.32
C ALA A 361 4.63 13.61 -22.12
N TRP A 362 4.20 12.35 -22.20
CA TRP A 362 2.98 11.99 -22.91
C TRP A 362 1.74 12.68 -22.31
N TRP A 363 1.62 12.70 -20.99
CA TRP A 363 0.53 13.36 -20.29
C TRP A 363 0.52 14.88 -20.45
N SER A 364 1.65 15.53 -20.25
CA SER A 364 1.74 16.98 -20.27
C SER A 364 1.73 17.56 -21.67
N MET A 365 2.43 16.92 -22.62
CA MET A 365 2.64 17.49 -23.95
C MET A 365 1.68 16.97 -25.00
N TRP A 366 1.27 15.69 -24.91
CA TRP A 366 0.52 15.04 -26.02
C TRP A 366 -0.93 14.73 -25.68
N THR A 367 -1.37 14.90 -24.43
CA THR A 367 -2.80 14.84 -24.12
C THR A 367 -3.52 16.00 -24.82
N PRO A 368 -4.56 15.73 -25.63
CA PRO A 368 -5.28 16.79 -26.32
C PRO A 368 -5.97 17.74 -25.34
N SER A 369 -5.97 19.03 -25.65
CA SER A 369 -6.84 19.98 -24.96
C SER A 369 -8.30 19.82 -25.41
N THR A 370 -9.23 20.26 -24.59
CA THR A 370 -10.66 20.33 -24.98
C THR A 370 -10.87 21.24 -26.18
N GLN A 371 -9.96 22.19 -26.42
CA GLN A 371 -9.98 23.09 -27.57
C GLN A 371 -9.43 22.44 -28.86
N GLU A 372 -8.60 21.38 -28.74
CA GLU A 372 -7.98 20.69 -29.88
C GLU A 372 -8.83 19.51 -30.39
N ILE A 373 -9.93 19.18 -29.71
CA ILE A 373 -10.79 18.08 -30.12
C ILE A 373 -11.79 18.54 -31.18
N ASP A 374 -11.66 18.03 -32.41
CA ASP A 374 -12.73 18.02 -33.34
C ASP A 374 -13.86 17.10 -32.88
N ALA A 375 -15.12 17.50 -33.15
CA ALA A 375 -16.34 16.85 -32.67
C ALA A 375 -16.54 15.35 -33.04
N GLY A 376 -15.49 14.67 -33.51
CA GLY A 376 -15.47 13.24 -33.83
C GLY A 376 -14.59 12.38 -32.91
N HIS A 377 -13.88 12.95 -31.94
CA HIS A 377 -12.98 12.23 -31.03
C HIS A 377 -13.57 12.04 -29.63
N GLU A 378 -14.79 11.53 -29.56
CA GLU A 378 -15.54 11.33 -28.29
C GLU A 378 -14.87 10.40 -27.25
N ARG A 379 -13.66 9.89 -27.53
CA ARG A 379 -12.99 8.86 -26.70
C ARG A 379 -11.60 9.25 -26.20
N ALA A 380 -11.12 10.45 -26.45
CA ALA A 380 -9.81 10.86 -26.01
C ALA A 380 -9.88 11.46 -24.60
N MET A 381 -8.94 11.07 -23.74
CA MET A 381 -8.69 11.79 -22.50
C MET A 381 -8.25 13.20 -22.87
N THR A 382 -8.85 14.21 -22.23
CA THR A 382 -8.58 15.60 -22.52
C THR A 382 -8.34 16.40 -21.25
N ILE A 383 -7.55 17.46 -21.39
CA ILE A 383 -7.34 18.43 -20.33
C ILE A 383 -8.00 19.75 -20.77
N ASP A 384 -8.79 20.37 -19.89
CA ASP A 384 -9.20 21.75 -20.07
C ASP A 384 -8.05 22.67 -19.66
N PHE A 385 -7.33 23.17 -20.66
CA PHE A 385 -6.23 24.10 -20.43
C PHE A 385 -6.68 25.54 -20.22
N THR A 386 -7.97 25.88 -20.36
CA THR A 386 -8.48 27.25 -20.23
C THR A 386 -8.05 27.94 -18.93
N PRO A 387 -8.15 27.32 -17.72
CA PRO A 387 -7.71 27.96 -16.49
C PRO A 387 -6.18 28.27 -16.50
N PHE A 388 -5.40 27.33 -17.00
CA PHE A 388 -3.94 27.44 -17.00
C PHE A 388 -3.45 28.47 -18.02
N ILE A 389 -4.11 28.55 -19.18
CA ILE A 389 -3.84 29.61 -20.17
C ILE A 389 -4.16 30.98 -19.58
N SER A 390 -5.24 31.10 -18.84
CA SER A 390 -5.60 32.37 -18.18
C SER A 390 -4.55 32.82 -17.15
N MET A 391 -4.02 31.88 -16.35
CA MET A 391 -2.91 32.15 -15.44
C MET A 391 -1.66 32.59 -16.20
N LEU A 392 -1.27 31.83 -17.24
CA LEU A 392 -0.11 32.13 -18.08
C LEU A 392 -0.18 33.50 -18.74
N GLN A 393 -1.35 33.89 -19.23
CA GLN A 393 -1.58 35.19 -19.88
C GLN A 393 -1.56 36.35 -18.90
N ASN A 394 -2.01 36.12 -17.66
CA ASN A 394 -1.94 37.11 -16.61
C ASN A 394 -0.48 37.32 -16.14
N ASP A 395 0.16 36.25 -15.69
CA ASP A 395 1.58 36.20 -15.34
C ASP A 395 2.06 34.73 -15.40
N PRO A 396 3.10 34.39 -16.19
CA PRO A 396 3.67 33.02 -16.19
C PRO A 396 4.06 32.52 -14.80
N ALA A 397 4.42 33.40 -13.87
CA ALA A 397 4.70 33.05 -12.49
C ALA A 397 3.45 32.53 -11.74
N GLU A 398 2.25 33.03 -12.05
CA GLU A 398 0.99 32.52 -11.46
C GLU A 398 0.73 31.05 -11.83
N LEU A 399 1.02 30.66 -13.08
CA LEU A 399 0.95 29.25 -13.48
C LEU A 399 1.97 28.40 -12.70
N LEU A 400 3.21 28.89 -12.53
CA LEU A 400 4.21 28.19 -11.74
C LEU A 400 3.83 28.05 -10.26
N ASP A 401 3.25 29.08 -9.66
CA ASP A 401 2.75 29.04 -8.29
C ASP A 401 1.67 27.97 -8.12
N TYR A 402 0.78 27.84 -9.11
CA TYR A 402 -0.23 26.77 -9.11
C TYR A 402 0.43 25.38 -9.25
N LEU A 403 1.34 25.20 -10.21
CA LEU A 403 2.03 23.93 -10.43
C LEU A 403 2.88 23.52 -9.21
N ASP A 404 3.55 24.49 -8.59
CA ASP A 404 4.31 24.26 -7.35
C ASP A 404 3.40 23.79 -6.23
N LEU A 405 2.28 24.48 -6.01
CA LEU A 405 1.32 24.09 -4.98
C LEU A 405 0.77 22.68 -5.16
N VAL A 406 0.29 22.35 -6.36
CA VAL A 406 -0.45 21.09 -6.59
C VAL A 406 0.44 19.88 -6.88
N LEU A 407 1.64 20.08 -7.40
CA LEU A 407 2.57 19.02 -7.79
C LEU A 407 3.74 18.85 -6.82
N LEU A 408 4.27 19.97 -6.29
CA LEU A 408 5.48 19.99 -5.47
C LEU A 408 5.21 20.37 -4.01
N SER A 409 3.95 20.69 -3.66
CA SER A 409 3.56 21.11 -2.30
C SER A 409 4.32 22.35 -1.79
N GLY A 410 4.65 23.27 -2.69
CA GLY A 410 5.45 24.46 -2.40
C GLY A 410 6.97 24.22 -2.37
N GLY A 411 7.43 23.11 -2.94
CA GLY A 411 8.84 22.69 -2.91
C GLY A 411 9.67 23.10 -4.13
N MET A 412 9.16 23.97 -5.00
CA MET A 412 9.92 24.48 -6.14
C MET A 412 11.05 25.42 -5.67
N ASN A 413 12.29 25.05 -5.96
CA ASN A 413 13.42 25.93 -5.65
C ASN A 413 13.57 27.05 -6.68
N ASP A 414 14.29 28.14 -6.30
CA ASP A 414 14.48 29.31 -7.13
C ASP A 414 15.14 28.98 -8.47
N THR A 415 16.12 28.07 -8.48
CA THR A 415 16.82 27.66 -9.71
C THR A 415 15.88 27.04 -10.73
N MET A 416 14.96 26.17 -10.28
CA MET A 416 13.97 25.56 -11.16
C MET A 416 12.96 26.60 -11.65
N ARG A 417 12.49 27.47 -10.75
CA ARG A 417 11.56 28.54 -11.08
C ARG A 417 12.13 29.47 -12.14
N GLU A 418 13.36 29.97 -11.92
CA GLU A 418 14.06 30.85 -12.86
C GLU A 418 14.26 30.17 -14.23
N ALA A 419 14.71 28.90 -14.23
CA ALA A 419 14.94 28.16 -15.49
C ALA A 419 13.66 28.01 -16.33
N ILE A 420 12.50 27.76 -15.68
CA ILE A 420 11.23 27.61 -16.40
C ILE A 420 10.74 28.98 -16.91
N LEU A 421 10.87 30.05 -16.14
CA LEU A 421 10.48 31.40 -16.58
C LEU A 421 11.36 31.92 -17.71
N ASP A 422 12.67 31.67 -17.63
CA ASP A 422 13.62 32.03 -18.70
C ASP A 422 13.31 31.28 -19.99
N TYR A 423 12.98 29.98 -19.89
CA TYR A 423 12.53 29.21 -21.04
C TYR A 423 11.26 29.81 -21.65
N ASP A 424 10.26 30.11 -20.84
CA ASP A 424 9.00 30.69 -21.29
C ASP A 424 9.16 32.03 -22.00
N GLN A 425 10.09 32.88 -21.52
CA GLN A 425 10.43 34.17 -22.18
C GLN A 425 10.90 34.01 -23.62
N VAL A 426 11.58 32.88 -23.92
CA VAL A 426 12.02 32.56 -25.30
C VAL A 426 10.90 31.84 -26.05
N ALA A 427 10.25 30.88 -25.44
CA ALA A 427 9.24 30.04 -26.04
C ALA A 427 8.00 30.80 -26.53
N LYS A 428 7.63 31.90 -25.89
CA LYS A 428 6.49 32.76 -26.28
C LYS A 428 6.59 33.36 -27.67
N GLU A 429 7.78 33.37 -28.29
CA GLU A 429 7.97 33.90 -29.65
C GLU A 429 7.53 32.92 -30.74
N TRP A 430 7.41 31.62 -30.41
CA TRP A 430 7.15 30.56 -31.39
C TRP A 430 6.17 29.46 -30.95
N LEU A 431 5.80 29.40 -29.67
CA LEU A 431 4.80 28.50 -29.15
C LEU A 431 3.48 29.23 -28.86
N SER A 432 2.38 28.53 -29.07
CA SER A 432 1.05 28.95 -28.60
C SER A 432 0.96 28.87 -27.07
N ASP A 433 0.01 29.56 -26.46
CA ASP A 433 -0.19 29.52 -25.01
C ASP A 433 -0.50 28.11 -24.51
N VAL A 434 -1.23 27.28 -25.26
CA VAL A 434 -1.44 25.85 -24.93
C VAL A 434 -0.13 25.09 -24.88
N GLU A 435 0.73 25.26 -25.88
CA GLU A 435 2.04 24.59 -25.92
C GLU A 435 2.94 25.07 -24.79
N ARG A 436 2.95 26.35 -24.47
CA ARG A 436 3.71 26.92 -23.34
C ARG A 436 3.26 26.30 -22.00
N VAL A 437 1.96 26.20 -21.75
CA VAL A 437 1.42 25.54 -20.57
C VAL A 437 1.86 24.08 -20.50
N LYS A 438 1.79 23.35 -21.63
CA LYS A 438 2.23 21.95 -21.72
C LYS A 438 3.73 21.79 -21.42
N GLU A 439 4.58 22.63 -21.98
CA GLU A 439 6.03 22.60 -21.77
C GLU A 439 6.40 22.92 -20.31
N MET A 440 5.85 23.99 -19.73
CA MET A 440 6.08 24.34 -18.32
C MET A 440 5.64 23.23 -17.40
N THR A 441 4.49 22.62 -17.67
CA THR A 441 3.98 21.44 -16.91
C THR A 441 4.94 20.26 -17.03
N PHE A 442 5.46 19.97 -18.23
CA PHE A 442 6.41 18.89 -18.43
C PHE A 442 7.72 19.14 -17.68
N MET A 443 8.24 20.36 -17.70
CA MET A 443 9.45 20.70 -16.94
C MET A 443 9.27 20.44 -15.44
N VAL A 444 8.07 20.71 -14.89
CA VAL A 444 7.76 20.40 -13.49
C VAL A 444 7.60 18.88 -13.29
N THR A 445 6.77 18.20 -14.08
CA THR A 445 6.45 16.76 -13.88
C THR A 445 7.61 15.83 -14.24
N GLY A 446 8.54 16.27 -15.08
CA GLY A 446 9.78 15.57 -15.42
C GLY A 446 10.92 15.79 -14.42
N SER A 447 10.75 16.68 -13.44
CA SER A 447 11.80 17.04 -12.49
C SER A 447 11.99 16.00 -11.38
N PRO A 448 13.19 15.90 -10.78
CA PRO A 448 13.41 15.14 -9.56
C PRO A 448 12.55 15.61 -8.39
N GLN A 449 12.27 16.91 -8.28
CA GLN A 449 11.42 17.47 -7.22
C GLN A 449 10.01 16.89 -7.25
N PHE A 450 9.44 16.67 -8.44
CA PHE A 450 8.13 16.03 -8.56
C PHE A 450 8.16 14.55 -8.14
N ALA A 451 9.29 13.88 -8.27
CA ALA A 451 9.42 12.48 -7.86
C ALA A 451 9.48 12.31 -6.34
N VAL A 452 9.74 13.35 -5.56
CA VAL A 452 9.88 13.32 -4.11
C VAL A 452 8.62 13.91 -3.45
N GLN A 453 8.16 13.27 -2.38
CA GLN A 453 7.20 13.81 -1.40
C GLN A 453 7.98 14.33 -0.20
N ARG A 454 7.73 15.56 0.17
CA ARG A 454 8.22 16.19 1.39
C ARG A 454 7.09 16.80 2.18
#